data_3c3688dcd6bf4b54e918d99ca500a75f
#
_entry.id   3c3688dcd6bf4b54e918d99ca500a75f
#
_cell.length_a   1.000
_cell.length_b   1.000
_cell.length_c   1.000
_cell.angle_alpha   90.00
_cell.angle_beta   90.00
_cell.angle_gamma   90.00
#
_symmetry.space_group_name_H-M   'P 1'
#
loop_
_entity.id
_entity.type
_entity.pdbx_description
1 polymer ?
#
loop_
_entity_poly.entity_id
_entity_poly.type
_entity_poly.pdbx_seq_one_letter_code
_entity_poly.pdbx_strand_id
1 'polypeptide(L)'
;MRRSFLAVLLITSLCVIAAPAQSDLVSADTKMSLVKTITGDISPKSVRSSGNGLVSAHNMMYKHSVTIYDANTFELIKTVPDSVQLSQYGYSKYSSMYKGAPVEGAYSPDGKYLYVTNYAMYGKGYSREGHDTCSPASGYDTSFLYRINLANYEIDNVYPVGSVPKVVEVTPDNKFVLVSNWCSYDLKVISVDSQKTVKTIKIGRYPRGIAVSNDSKFAYVAEMGGSQIHVINLENFSVSYIPIGSNPRAIVLSPDNSMMYVTMNLSGKVASWDLVNNKAGKSVKTGKSARSLAISSDGTALFVVNFVSDTISKVRTSDMKVVQNIKVCNEPIGITYDSPTSRTWVACYGGAIKIFDNK
;
A
#
# COMPACT_ATOMS: atom_id res chain seq x y z
N MET A 1 45.58 -58.77 35.02
CA MET A 1 44.76 -57.61 35.32
C MET A 1 45.18 -56.48 34.37
N ARG A 2 44.41 -56.26 33.31
CA ARG A 2 44.61 -55.07 32.36
C ARG A 2 43.47 -54.13 32.58
N ARG A 3 43.77 -52.90 33.00
CA ARG A 3 42.79 -51.77 33.13
C ARG A 3 42.75 -51.03 31.82
N SER A 4 41.60 -51.05 31.16
CA SER A 4 41.34 -50.22 29.98
C SER A 4 40.81 -48.85 30.47
N PHE A 5 41.48 -47.76 30.05
CA PHE A 5 41.01 -46.40 30.22
C PHE A 5 40.14 -46.01 29.01
N LEU A 6 38.89 -45.71 29.25
CA LEU A 6 37.98 -45.12 28.25
C LEU A 6 38.16 -43.59 28.28
N ALA A 7 38.68 -43.01 27.19
CA ALA A 7 38.71 -41.57 27.02
C ALA A 7 37.38 -41.13 26.42
N VAL A 8 36.65 -40.31 27.17
CA VAL A 8 35.44 -39.62 26.69
C VAL A 8 35.84 -38.34 26.01
N LEU A 9 35.65 -38.26 24.69
CA LEU A 9 35.82 -37.00 23.90
C LEU A 9 34.55 -36.15 24.03
N LEU A 10 34.61 -35.06 24.77
CA LEU A 10 33.56 -34.04 24.77
C LEU A 10 33.70 -33.19 23.50
N ILE A 11 32.77 -33.34 22.55
CA ILE A 11 32.61 -32.43 21.41
C ILE A 11 31.74 -31.29 21.86
N THR A 12 32.34 -30.12 22.14
CA THR A 12 31.61 -28.86 22.35
C THR A 12 31.23 -28.28 20.99
N SER A 13 29.95 -28.41 20.64
CA SER A 13 29.37 -27.74 19.46
C SER A 13 29.26 -26.25 19.75
N LEU A 14 30.10 -25.43 19.13
CA LEU A 14 29.92 -23.97 19.12
C LEU A 14 28.75 -23.62 18.18
N CYS A 15 27.57 -23.35 18.73
CA CYS A 15 26.52 -22.68 18.00
C CYS A 15 26.98 -21.23 17.73
N VAL A 16 27.44 -20.96 16.52
CA VAL A 16 27.60 -19.57 16.03
C VAL A 16 26.19 -19.01 15.81
N ILE A 17 25.70 -18.23 16.77
CA ILE A 17 24.51 -17.42 16.57
C ILE A 17 24.94 -16.30 15.61
N ALA A 18 24.53 -16.42 14.34
CA ALA A 18 24.65 -15.33 13.38
C ALA A 18 23.83 -14.15 13.94
N ALA A 19 24.49 -13.03 14.26
CA ALA A 19 23.83 -11.79 14.57
C ALA A 19 22.93 -11.40 13.39
N PRO A 20 21.67 -10.94 13.62
CA PRO A 20 20.85 -10.46 12.53
C PRO A 20 21.61 -9.33 11.81
N ALA A 21 21.64 -9.40 10.48
CA ALA A 21 22.26 -8.34 9.67
C ALA A 21 21.64 -7.02 10.08
N GLN A 22 22.45 -6.13 10.61
CA GLN A 22 22.05 -4.79 10.98
C GLN A 22 21.64 -4.10 9.68
N SER A 23 20.34 -3.91 9.46
CA SER A 23 19.85 -3.15 8.32
C SER A 23 20.46 -1.74 8.44
N ASP A 24 21.25 -1.33 7.45
CA ASP A 24 21.79 0.02 7.40
C ASP A 24 20.63 1.00 7.56
N LEU A 25 20.58 1.70 8.69
CA LEU A 25 19.53 2.68 8.98
C LEU A 25 19.60 3.77 7.92
N VAL A 26 18.47 4.04 7.25
CA VAL A 26 18.39 5.11 6.27
C VAL A 26 18.38 6.43 7.00
N SER A 27 19.54 7.11 7.03
CA SER A 27 19.61 8.47 7.54
C SER A 27 18.72 9.40 6.70
N ALA A 28 17.90 10.20 7.35
CA ALA A 28 17.09 11.22 6.67
C ALA A 28 17.95 12.20 5.86
N ASP A 29 19.20 12.34 6.18
CA ASP A 29 20.14 13.26 5.53
C ASP A 29 20.93 12.62 4.38
N THR A 30 20.85 11.29 4.17
CA THR A 30 21.41 10.66 2.96
C THR A 30 20.65 11.13 1.72
N LYS A 31 21.31 11.13 0.56
CA LYS A 31 20.69 11.54 -0.69
C LYS A 31 20.13 10.35 -1.45
N MET A 32 18.89 10.49 -1.92
CA MET A 32 18.33 9.55 -2.88
C MET A 32 19.06 9.66 -4.20
N SER A 33 19.45 8.53 -4.80
CA SER A 33 20.04 8.46 -6.14
C SER A 33 19.26 7.48 -7.01
N LEU A 34 18.98 7.83 -8.28
CA LEU A 34 18.30 6.96 -9.23
C LEU A 34 19.22 5.79 -9.61
N VAL A 35 18.76 4.55 -9.37
CA VAL A 35 19.53 3.34 -9.68
C VAL A 35 18.93 2.55 -10.84
N LYS A 36 17.62 2.64 -11.07
CA LYS A 36 16.96 1.91 -12.16
C LYS A 36 15.73 2.65 -12.67
N THR A 37 15.47 2.52 -13.95
CA THR A 37 14.20 2.82 -14.60
C THR A 37 13.69 1.56 -15.27
N ILE A 38 12.48 1.14 -14.93
CA ILE A 38 11.76 0.06 -15.60
C ILE A 38 10.73 0.73 -16.52
N THR A 39 10.72 0.31 -17.77
CA THR A 39 9.77 0.73 -18.81
C THR A 39 9.28 -0.50 -19.57
N GLY A 40 8.41 -0.33 -20.55
CA GLY A 40 7.87 -1.40 -21.38
C GLY A 40 6.35 -1.42 -21.35
N ASP A 41 5.77 -2.61 -21.31
CA ASP A 41 4.32 -2.80 -21.36
C ASP A 41 3.66 -2.61 -19.98
N ILE A 42 3.92 -1.46 -19.35
CA ILE A 42 3.40 -1.08 -18.03
C ILE A 42 2.78 0.32 -18.03
N SER A 43 1.78 0.52 -17.19
CA SER A 43 1.16 1.83 -16.90
C SER A 43 0.74 1.92 -15.43
N PRO A 44 1.72 1.95 -14.52
CA PRO A 44 1.47 1.74 -13.11
C PRO A 44 0.78 2.94 -12.48
N LYS A 45 -0.34 2.68 -11.79
CA LYS A 45 -1.05 3.61 -10.92
C LYS A 45 -0.46 3.61 -9.51
N SER A 46 0.04 2.46 -9.08
CA SER A 46 0.70 2.30 -7.78
C SER A 46 1.78 1.24 -7.84
N VAL A 47 2.64 1.26 -6.83
CA VAL A 47 3.64 0.23 -6.53
C VAL A 47 3.55 -0.12 -5.05
N ARG A 48 3.79 -1.39 -4.72
CA ARG A 48 3.78 -1.87 -3.34
C ARG A 48 4.92 -2.85 -3.10
N SER A 49 5.74 -2.61 -2.07
CA SER A 49 6.71 -3.59 -1.57
C SER A 49 6.02 -4.60 -0.66
N SER A 50 6.44 -5.86 -0.73
CA SER A 50 6.05 -6.89 0.22
C SER A 50 6.85 -6.81 1.53
N GLY A 51 7.96 -6.07 1.54
CA GLY A 51 8.95 -6.15 2.63
C GLY A 51 9.70 -7.48 2.70
N ASN A 52 9.50 -8.37 1.72
CA ASN A 52 10.08 -9.71 1.66
C ASN A 52 10.52 -10.09 0.23
N GLY A 53 11.23 -9.18 -0.43
CA GLY A 53 11.88 -9.43 -1.72
C GLY A 53 11.02 -9.23 -2.96
N LEU A 54 9.73 -8.90 -2.84
CA LEU A 54 8.84 -8.64 -3.99
C LEU A 54 8.37 -7.18 -4.00
N VAL A 55 8.22 -6.62 -5.21
CA VAL A 55 7.51 -5.37 -5.44
C VAL A 55 6.49 -5.58 -6.56
N SER A 56 5.23 -5.22 -6.30
CA SER A 56 4.18 -5.24 -7.31
C SER A 56 3.90 -3.85 -7.86
N ALA A 57 3.52 -3.78 -9.15
CA ALA A 57 2.98 -2.60 -9.79
C ALA A 57 1.61 -2.90 -10.37
N HIS A 58 0.67 -1.97 -10.16
CA HIS A 58 -0.74 -2.12 -10.53
C HIS A 58 -1.02 -1.24 -11.73
N ASN A 59 -1.10 -1.87 -12.93
CA ASN A 59 -1.16 -1.21 -14.22
C ASN A 59 -2.62 -0.91 -14.60
N MET A 60 -3.18 0.16 -14.02
CA MET A 60 -4.58 0.54 -14.22
C MET A 60 -4.85 1.16 -15.59
N MET A 61 -3.88 1.90 -16.15
CA MET A 61 -4.10 2.68 -17.37
C MET A 61 -3.68 1.87 -18.58
N TYR A 62 -4.62 1.55 -19.47
CA TYR A 62 -4.42 0.92 -20.79
C TYR A 62 -3.94 -0.53 -20.79
N LYS A 63 -3.20 -1.00 -19.76
CA LYS A 63 -2.56 -2.33 -19.76
C LYS A 63 -3.24 -3.35 -18.87
N HIS A 64 -3.98 -2.91 -17.88
CA HIS A 64 -4.79 -3.72 -16.95
C HIS A 64 -4.09 -5.05 -16.55
N SER A 65 -3.03 -4.95 -15.80
CA SER A 65 -2.28 -6.10 -15.29
C SER A 65 -1.65 -5.79 -13.94
N VAL A 66 -1.17 -6.81 -13.25
CA VAL A 66 -0.28 -6.67 -12.11
C VAL A 66 1.07 -7.24 -12.51
N THR A 67 2.12 -6.43 -12.44
CA THR A 67 3.50 -6.88 -12.65
C THR A 67 4.21 -7.03 -11.31
N ILE A 68 4.89 -8.15 -11.11
CA ILE A 68 5.61 -8.49 -9.87
C ILE A 68 7.10 -8.59 -10.20
N TYR A 69 7.91 -7.89 -9.44
CA TYR A 69 9.36 -7.78 -9.63
C TYR A 69 10.11 -8.30 -8.41
N ASP A 70 11.32 -8.80 -8.63
CA ASP A 70 12.30 -9.00 -7.58
C ASP A 70 12.86 -7.65 -7.11
N ALA A 71 12.81 -7.38 -5.80
CA ALA A 71 13.22 -6.11 -5.21
C ALA A 71 14.73 -5.86 -5.28
N ASN A 72 15.54 -6.92 -5.38
CA ASN A 72 17.01 -6.83 -5.42
C ASN A 72 17.54 -6.68 -6.84
N THR A 73 17.06 -7.54 -7.76
CA THR A 73 17.54 -7.62 -9.16
C THR A 73 16.76 -6.71 -10.11
N PHE A 74 15.54 -6.27 -9.71
CA PHE A 74 14.60 -5.48 -10.53
C PHE A 74 14.00 -6.27 -11.70
N GLU A 75 14.22 -7.57 -11.76
CA GLU A 75 13.72 -8.42 -12.82
C GLU A 75 12.22 -8.66 -12.68
N LEU A 76 11.54 -8.73 -13.81
CA LEU A 76 10.13 -9.08 -13.87
C LEU A 76 9.97 -10.58 -13.58
N ILE A 77 9.33 -10.93 -12.48
CA ILE A 77 9.02 -12.32 -12.13
C ILE A 77 7.76 -12.78 -12.86
N LYS A 78 6.71 -11.95 -12.84
CA LYS A 78 5.41 -12.33 -13.43
C LYS A 78 4.60 -11.12 -13.84
N THR A 79 3.88 -11.27 -14.94
CA THR A 79 2.72 -10.44 -15.29
C THR A 79 1.46 -11.26 -15.03
N VAL A 80 0.64 -10.81 -14.09
CA VAL A 80 -0.66 -11.41 -13.77
C VAL A 80 -1.73 -10.65 -14.55
N PRO A 81 -2.52 -11.32 -15.41
CA PRO A 81 -3.59 -10.68 -16.17
C PRO A 81 -4.73 -10.24 -15.24
N ASP A 82 -5.52 -9.28 -15.69
CA ASP A 82 -6.70 -8.75 -15.00
C ASP A 82 -7.95 -9.63 -15.16
N SER A 83 -7.87 -10.68 -15.97
CA SER A 83 -9.03 -11.46 -16.43
C SER A 83 -9.40 -12.57 -15.47
N VAL A 84 -10.69 -12.66 -15.13
CA VAL A 84 -11.26 -13.69 -14.25
C VAL A 84 -12.60 -14.20 -14.76
N GLN A 85 -12.89 -15.47 -14.47
CA GLN A 85 -14.23 -16.05 -14.62
C GLN A 85 -14.92 -16.06 -13.27
N LEU A 86 -15.71 -15.03 -12.99
CA LEU A 86 -16.31 -14.81 -11.65
C LEU A 86 -17.19 -15.98 -11.18
N SER A 87 -17.79 -16.74 -12.10
CA SER A 87 -18.59 -17.91 -11.76
C SER A 87 -17.79 -19.03 -11.08
N GLN A 88 -16.48 -19.13 -11.31
CA GLN A 88 -15.60 -20.10 -10.63
C GLN A 88 -15.41 -19.78 -9.15
N TYR A 89 -15.70 -18.55 -8.75
CA TYR A 89 -15.60 -18.07 -7.37
C TYR A 89 -16.98 -17.92 -6.70
N GLY A 90 -18.01 -18.61 -7.23
CA GLY A 90 -19.36 -18.64 -6.63
C GLY A 90 -20.30 -17.55 -7.13
N TYR A 91 -19.90 -16.70 -8.07
CA TYR A 91 -20.75 -15.63 -8.63
C TYR A 91 -21.39 -16.09 -9.94
N SER A 92 -22.29 -17.07 -9.86
CA SER A 92 -22.87 -17.80 -11.02
C SER A 92 -23.61 -16.92 -12.03
N LYS A 93 -24.11 -15.75 -11.62
CA LYS A 93 -24.72 -14.76 -12.53
C LYS A 93 -23.75 -14.17 -13.54
N TYR A 94 -22.44 -14.29 -13.30
CA TYR A 94 -21.37 -13.79 -14.15
C TYR A 94 -20.70 -14.96 -14.89
N SER A 95 -21.28 -15.40 -15.99
CA SER A 95 -20.88 -16.63 -16.71
C SER A 95 -19.77 -16.44 -17.77
N SER A 96 -19.41 -15.17 -18.05
CA SER A 96 -18.36 -14.83 -19.04
C SER A 96 -17.02 -14.58 -18.36
N MET A 97 -15.98 -14.31 -19.17
CA MET A 97 -14.74 -13.71 -18.69
C MET A 97 -14.96 -12.22 -18.40
N TYR A 98 -14.40 -11.75 -17.31
CA TYR A 98 -14.42 -10.35 -16.86
C TYR A 98 -13.01 -9.84 -16.71
N LYS A 99 -12.82 -8.54 -16.92
CA LYS A 99 -11.55 -7.86 -16.73
C LYS A 99 -11.68 -6.83 -15.60
N GLY A 100 -10.60 -6.64 -14.86
CA GLY A 100 -10.49 -5.60 -13.86
C GLY A 100 -9.57 -4.47 -14.33
N ALA A 101 -9.52 -3.38 -13.58
CA ALA A 101 -8.54 -2.31 -13.73
C ALA A 101 -7.72 -2.18 -12.44
N PRO A 102 -6.60 -2.91 -12.29
CA PRO A 102 -5.80 -2.97 -11.06
C PRO A 102 -5.30 -1.58 -10.63
N VAL A 103 -5.61 -1.17 -9.40
CA VAL A 103 -5.37 0.20 -8.94
C VAL A 103 -4.37 0.32 -7.79
N GLU A 104 -4.53 -0.50 -6.75
CA GLU A 104 -3.67 -0.56 -5.57
C GLU A 104 -3.57 -2.01 -5.08
N GLY A 105 -2.50 -2.34 -4.36
CA GLY A 105 -2.33 -3.66 -3.79
C GLY A 105 -1.74 -3.66 -2.39
N ALA A 106 -2.00 -4.74 -1.65
CA ALA A 106 -1.43 -4.99 -0.34
C ALA A 106 -1.06 -6.47 -0.20
N TYR A 107 0.14 -6.74 0.27
CA TYR A 107 0.58 -8.09 0.58
C TYR A 107 0.04 -8.53 1.95
N SER A 108 -0.30 -9.81 2.06
CA SER A 108 -0.60 -10.40 3.36
C SER A 108 0.68 -10.49 4.21
N PRO A 109 0.61 -10.28 5.54
CA PRO A 109 1.78 -10.35 6.43
C PRO A 109 2.46 -11.71 6.45
N ASP A 110 1.73 -12.79 6.16
CA ASP A 110 2.26 -14.15 6.06
C ASP A 110 2.99 -14.45 4.73
N GLY A 111 3.03 -13.45 3.82
CA GLY A 111 3.71 -13.55 2.52
C GLY A 111 3.05 -14.46 1.50
N LYS A 112 1.80 -14.93 1.73
CA LYS A 112 1.13 -15.88 0.84
C LYS A 112 0.33 -15.23 -0.28
N TYR A 113 -0.19 -14.03 -0.04
CA TYR A 113 -1.14 -13.39 -0.94
C TYR A 113 -0.81 -11.94 -1.23
N LEU A 114 -1.21 -11.50 -2.42
CA LEU A 114 -1.32 -10.10 -2.80
C LEU A 114 -2.81 -9.80 -3.10
N TYR A 115 -3.40 -8.87 -2.35
CA TYR A 115 -4.74 -8.38 -2.59
C TYR A 115 -4.70 -7.14 -3.48
N VAL A 116 -5.54 -7.10 -4.53
CA VAL A 116 -5.50 -6.03 -5.54
C VAL A 116 -6.91 -5.50 -5.78
N THR A 117 -7.10 -4.19 -5.59
CA THR A 117 -8.35 -3.50 -5.94
C THR A 117 -8.42 -3.26 -7.45
N ASN A 118 -9.62 -3.35 -8.02
CA ASN A 118 -9.89 -3.00 -9.41
C ASN A 118 -10.80 -1.77 -9.47
N TYR A 119 -10.33 -0.68 -10.09
CA TYR A 119 -11.08 0.58 -10.25
C TYR A 119 -12.46 0.36 -10.84
N ALA A 120 -12.55 -0.50 -11.83
CA ALA A 120 -13.77 -0.91 -12.51
C ALA A 120 -13.68 -2.40 -12.90
N MET A 121 -14.83 -2.96 -13.23
CA MET A 121 -14.92 -4.26 -13.90
C MET A 121 -15.48 -4.06 -15.31
N TYR A 122 -15.03 -4.87 -16.25
CA TYR A 122 -15.45 -4.84 -17.65
C TYR A 122 -15.98 -6.22 -18.06
N GLY A 123 -17.10 -6.23 -18.77
CA GLY A 123 -17.75 -7.45 -19.25
C GLY A 123 -19.28 -7.35 -19.25
N LYS A 124 -19.97 -8.44 -19.55
CA LYS A 124 -21.42 -8.47 -19.63
C LYS A 124 -22.06 -8.09 -18.28
N GLY A 125 -22.89 -7.04 -18.28
CA GLY A 125 -23.58 -6.54 -17.09
C GLY A 125 -22.82 -5.43 -16.34
N TYR A 126 -21.63 -5.05 -16.81
CA TYR A 126 -20.90 -3.85 -16.37
C TYR A 126 -20.99 -2.81 -17.49
N SER A 127 -21.67 -1.70 -17.25
CA SER A 127 -21.92 -0.65 -18.24
C SER A 127 -21.79 0.76 -17.67
N ARG A 128 -21.63 0.89 -16.35
CA ARG A 128 -21.58 2.16 -15.65
C ARG A 128 -20.27 2.28 -14.87
N GLU A 129 -19.17 2.42 -15.60
CA GLU A 129 -17.87 2.67 -15.02
C GLU A 129 -17.89 3.93 -14.13
N GLY A 130 -17.27 3.85 -12.97
CA GLY A 130 -17.21 4.96 -12.03
C GLY A 130 -16.34 6.11 -12.51
N HIS A 131 -16.57 7.29 -11.99
CA HIS A 131 -15.89 8.52 -12.32
C HIS A 131 -15.32 9.18 -11.04
N ASP A 132 -14.30 10.04 -11.19
CA ASP A 132 -13.69 10.74 -10.04
C ASP A 132 -14.66 11.69 -9.32
N THR A 133 -15.67 12.19 -10.03
CA THR A 133 -16.78 12.95 -9.42
C THR A 133 -18.00 12.04 -9.33
N CYS A 134 -18.29 11.54 -8.14
CA CYS A 134 -19.35 10.59 -7.90
C CYS A 134 -19.91 10.63 -6.47
N SER A 135 -20.99 9.92 -6.28
CA SER A 135 -21.60 9.65 -4.97
C SER A 135 -22.27 8.29 -5.00
N PRO A 136 -22.72 7.72 -3.88
CA PRO A 136 -23.50 6.50 -3.86
C PRO A 136 -24.76 6.56 -4.73
N ALA A 137 -25.38 7.75 -4.85
CA ALA A 137 -26.55 7.98 -5.70
C ALA A 137 -26.23 7.97 -7.20
N SER A 138 -24.97 8.04 -7.60
CA SER A 138 -24.55 7.96 -9.01
C SER A 138 -24.85 6.58 -9.63
N GLY A 139 -25.00 5.53 -8.80
CA GLY A 139 -25.36 4.19 -9.24
C GLY A 139 -24.33 3.54 -10.17
N TYR A 140 -23.03 3.84 -9.98
CA TYR A 140 -21.95 3.18 -10.71
C TYR A 140 -21.82 1.72 -10.31
N ASP A 141 -21.30 0.91 -11.22
CA ASP A 141 -21.09 -0.52 -10.98
C ASP A 141 -20.14 -0.74 -9.80
N THR A 142 -20.45 -1.77 -9.01
CA THR A 142 -19.53 -2.26 -7.97
C THR A 142 -18.42 -3.08 -8.60
N SER A 143 -17.31 -3.26 -7.88
CA SER A 143 -16.14 -3.94 -8.38
C SER A 143 -15.76 -5.14 -7.52
N PHE A 144 -14.63 -5.77 -7.85
CA PHE A 144 -14.05 -6.88 -7.11
C PHE A 144 -12.62 -6.58 -6.68
N LEU A 145 -12.30 -7.00 -5.47
CA LEU A 145 -10.94 -7.19 -4.99
C LEU A 145 -10.47 -8.56 -5.46
N TYR A 146 -9.27 -8.65 -6.07
CA TYR A 146 -8.63 -9.91 -6.44
C TYR A 146 -7.64 -10.33 -5.36
N ARG A 147 -7.55 -11.63 -5.10
CA ARG A 147 -6.48 -12.24 -4.32
C ARG A 147 -5.57 -13.03 -5.28
N ILE A 148 -4.30 -12.70 -5.29
CA ILE A 148 -3.27 -13.39 -6.06
C ILE A 148 -2.47 -14.26 -5.09
N ASN A 149 -2.40 -15.56 -5.37
CA ASN A 149 -1.58 -16.51 -4.63
C ASN A 149 -0.12 -16.39 -5.09
N LEU A 150 0.78 -16.08 -4.16
CA LEU A 150 2.19 -15.84 -4.47
C LEU A 150 3.00 -17.13 -4.69
N ALA A 151 2.45 -18.31 -4.43
CA ALA A 151 3.12 -19.57 -4.74
C ALA A 151 3.10 -19.89 -6.25
N ASN A 152 2.07 -19.42 -6.99
CA ASN A 152 1.91 -19.66 -8.44
C ASN A 152 1.64 -18.39 -9.25
N TYR A 153 1.44 -17.24 -8.57
CA TYR A 153 1.11 -15.95 -9.17
C TYR A 153 -0.19 -15.96 -9.98
N GLU A 154 -1.21 -16.68 -9.49
CA GLU A 154 -2.54 -16.73 -10.11
C GLU A 154 -3.59 -16.09 -9.19
N ILE A 155 -4.65 -15.55 -9.81
CA ILE A 155 -5.83 -15.08 -9.06
C ILE A 155 -6.56 -16.32 -8.55
N ASP A 156 -6.58 -16.51 -7.24
CA ASP A 156 -7.18 -17.68 -6.60
C ASP A 156 -8.49 -17.38 -5.87
N ASN A 157 -8.82 -16.13 -5.67
CA ASN A 157 -10.13 -15.71 -5.13
C ASN A 157 -10.46 -14.26 -5.50
N VAL A 158 -11.76 -13.92 -5.42
CA VAL A 158 -12.28 -12.58 -5.63
C VAL A 158 -13.32 -12.22 -4.59
N TYR A 159 -13.41 -10.96 -4.20
CA TYR A 159 -14.34 -10.47 -3.18
C TYR A 159 -15.11 -9.27 -3.69
N PRO A 160 -16.45 -9.22 -3.56
CA PRO A 160 -17.23 -8.08 -3.99
C PRO A 160 -16.95 -6.89 -3.07
N VAL A 161 -16.66 -5.76 -3.68
CA VAL A 161 -16.41 -4.49 -2.98
C VAL A 161 -17.36 -3.40 -3.49
N GLY A 162 -17.16 -2.15 -3.08
CA GLY A 162 -17.98 -1.03 -3.54
C GLY A 162 -17.60 -0.53 -4.93
N SER A 163 -18.20 0.59 -5.31
CA SER A 163 -17.90 1.27 -6.58
C SER A 163 -16.60 2.08 -6.45
N VAL A 164 -15.73 1.95 -7.45
CA VAL A 164 -14.44 2.61 -7.54
C VAL A 164 -13.59 2.38 -6.28
N PRO A 165 -13.25 1.11 -5.95
CA PRO A 165 -12.32 0.85 -4.86
C PRO A 165 -10.95 1.48 -5.17
N LYS A 166 -10.31 2.03 -4.16
CA LYS A 166 -9.00 2.69 -4.30
C LYS A 166 -7.94 1.93 -3.53
N VAL A 167 -7.85 2.07 -2.23
CA VAL A 167 -6.78 1.51 -1.41
C VAL A 167 -7.23 0.23 -0.75
N VAL A 168 -6.33 -0.73 -0.65
CA VAL A 168 -6.44 -1.95 0.13
C VAL A 168 -5.30 -2.01 1.14
N GLU A 169 -5.58 -2.44 2.35
CA GLU A 169 -4.59 -2.79 3.37
C GLU A 169 -4.98 -4.09 4.06
N VAL A 170 -3.99 -4.88 4.47
CA VAL A 170 -4.16 -6.08 5.28
C VAL A 170 -3.72 -5.75 6.70
N THR A 171 -4.48 -6.17 7.71
CA THR A 171 -4.09 -5.95 9.10
C THR A 171 -2.83 -6.76 9.44
N PRO A 172 -1.89 -6.24 10.27
CA PRO A 172 -0.66 -6.95 10.63
C PRO A 172 -0.87 -8.33 11.24
N ASP A 173 -1.99 -8.56 11.93
CA ASP A 173 -2.40 -9.87 12.47
C ASP A 173 -3.03 -10.81 11.43
N ASN A 174 -3.09 -10.37 10.18
CA ASN A 174 -3.68 -11.11 9.04
C ASN A 174 -5.17 -11.49 9.21
N LYS A 175 -5.93 -10.77 10.06
CA LYS A 175 -7.36 -11.06 10.27
C LYS A 175 -8.28 -10.40 9.26
N PHE A 176 -7.95 -9.17 8.82
CA PHE A 176 -8.82 -8.39 7.96
C PHE A 176 -8.11 -7.84 6.74
N VAL A 177 -8.85 -7.76 5.64
CA VAL A 177 -8.52 -6.96 4.47
C VAL A 177 -9.50 -5.78 4.41
N LEU A 178 -8.94 -4.57 4.36
CA LEU A 178 -9.68 -3.32 4.38
C LEU A 178 -9.64 -2.69 2.99
N VAL A 179 -10.81 -2.29 2.46
CA VAL A 179 -10.91 -1.68 1.12
C VAL A 179 -11.71 -0.39 1.18
N SER A 180 -11.09 0.73 0.80
CA SER A 180 -11.77 2.02 0.66
C SER A 180 -12.44 2.13 -0.71
N ASN A 181 -13.75 2.45 -0.72
CA ASN A 181 -14.56 2.55 -1.92
C ASN A 181 -14.96 4.00 -2.17
N TRP A 182 -14.33 4.61 -3.16
CA TRP A 182 -14.41 6.05 -3.47
C TRP A 182 -15.83 6.54 -3.74
N CYS A 183 -16.59 5.83 -4.58
CA CYS A 183 -17.93 6.23 -4.97
C CYS A 183 -19.03 5.66 -4.06
N SER A 184 -18.76 4.57 -3.35
CA SER A 184 -19.68 4.04 -2.33
C SER A 184 -19.58 4.79 -1.00
N TYR A 185 -18.55 5.62 -0.80
CA TYR A 185 -18.32 6.39 0.43
C TYR A 185 -18.17 5.50 1.67
N ASP A 186 -17.63 4.30 1.50
CA ASP A 186 -17.48 3.32 2.57
C ASP A 186 -16.11 2.65 2.61
N LEU A 187 -15.87 1.95 3.71
CA LEU A 187 -14.81 0.98 3.91
C LEU A 187 -15.45 -0.41 4.03
N LYS A 188 -14.98 -1.36 3.23
CA LYS A 188 -15.26 -2.78 3.43
C LYS A 188 -14.23 -3.42 4.33
N VAL A 189 -14.67 -4.18 5.31
CA VAL A 189 -13.85 -5.04 6.16
C VAL A 189 -14.16 -6.49 5.78
N ILE A 190 -13.15 -7.17 5.22
CA ILE A 190 -13.25 -8.56 4.77
C ILE A 190 -12.44 -9.41 5.74
N SER A 191 -13.04 -10.44 6.32
CA SER A 191 -12.33 -11.40 7.16
C SER A 191 -11.50 -12.34 6.29
N VAL A 192 -10.22 -12.51 6.62
CA VAL A 192 -9.32 -13.45 5.94
C VAL A 192 -9.78 -14.88 6.14
N ASP A 193 -10.17 -15.26 7.35
CA ASP A 193 -10.63 -16.60 7.71
C ASP A 193 -11.91 -17.00 6.99
N SER A 194 -12.98 -16.20 7.16
CA SER A 194 -14.28 -16.53 6.58
C SER A 194 -14.38 -16.19 5.10
N GLN A 195 -13.42 -15.41 4.58
CA GLN A 195 -13.39 -14.91 3.21
C GLN A 195 -14.67 -14.12 2.81
N LYS A 196 -15.27 -13.43 3.78
CA LYS A 196 -16.50 -12.66 3.61
C LYS A 196 -16.37 -11.26 4.16
N THR A 197 -17.14 -10.33 3.61
CA THR A 197 -17.33 -9.01 4.22
C THR A 197 -18.04 -9.16 5.56
N VAL A 198 -17.39 -8.77 6.64
CA VAL A 198 -17.92 -8.80 8.01
C VAL A 198 -18.47 -7.45 8.45
N LYS A 199 -18.01 -6.36 7.84
CA LYS A 199 -18.50 -5.01 8.13
C LYS A 199 -18.40 -4.11 6.91
N THR A 200 -19.34 -3.19 6.78
CA THR A 200 -19.25 -2.02 5.89
C THR A 200 -19.42 -0.78 6.74
N ILE A 201 -18.44 0.12 6.70
CA ILE A 201 -18.39 1.31 7.54
C ILE A 201 -18.50 2.55 6.64
N LYS A 202 -19.43 3.45 6.94
CA LYS A 202 -19.54 4.72 6.23
C LYS A 202 -18.37 5.63 6.61
N ILE A 203 -17.68 6.17 5.60
CA ILE A 203 -16.51 7.06 5.76
C ILE A 203 -16.85 8.49 5.33
N GLY A 204 -17.86 8.71 4.50
CA GLY A 204 -18.11 10.00 3.89
C GLY A 204 -17.48 10.10 2.50
N ARG A 205 -17.28 11.35 2.02
CA ARG A 205 -16.92 11.59 0.62
C ARG A 205 -15.49 11.17 0.31
N TYR A 206 -15.36 10.32 -0.70
CA TYR A 206 -14.08 9.95 -1.30
C TYR A 206 -13.08 9.31 -0.32
N PRO A 207 -13.41 8.16 0.31
CA PRO A 207 -12.46 7.42 1.12
C PRO A 207 -11.21 7.07 0.30
N ARG A 208 -10.00 7.28 0.88
CA ARG A 208 -8.78 7.08 0.11
C ARG A 208 -7.74 6.28 0.89
N GLY A 209 -6.74 6.92 1.47
CA GLY A 209 -5.64 6.28 2.18
C GLY A 209 -6.11 5.50 3.39
N ILE A 210 -5.51 4.35 3.61
CA ILE A 210 -5.70 3.52 4.78
C ILE A 210 -4.33 3.29 5.41
N ALA A 211 -4.24 3.35 6.73
CA ALA A 211 -3.11 2.84 7.51
C ALA A 211 -3.65 2.03 8.68
N VAL A 212 -2.94 1.00 9.10
CA VAL A 212 -3.33 0.14 10.23
C VAL A 212 -2.23 0.19 11.28
N SER A 213 -2.59 0.28 12.56
CA SER A 213 -1.63 0.22 13.66
C SER A 213 -0.96 -1.16 13.73
N ASN A 214 0.32 -1.21 14.15
CA ASN A 214 1.10 -2.44 14.18
C ASN A 214 0.51 -3.52 15.11
N ASP A 215 -0.28 -3.11 16.10
CA ASP A 215 -1.03 -4.01 17.00
C ASP A 215 -2.37 -4.46 16.42
N SER A 216 -2.70 -4.05 15.20
CA SER A 216 -3.95 -4.35 14.49
C SER A 216 -5.23 -3.86 15.18
N LYS A 217 -5.14 -2.94 16.15
CA LYS A 217 -6.32 -2.47 16.88
C LYS A 217 -7.06 -1.34 16.17
N PHE A 218 -6.33 -0.51 15.41
CA PHE A 218 -6.91 0.66 14.78
C PHE A 218 -6.58 0.74 13.29
N ALA A 219 -7.57 1.11 12.50
CA ALA A 219 -7.40 1.54 11.11
C ALA A 219 -7.71 3.04 10.99
N TYR A 220 -6.88 3.73 10.22
CA TYR A 220 -7.01 5.16 9.92
C TYR A 220 -7.36 5.32 8.46
N VAL A 221 -8.48 5.98 8.16
CA VAL A 221 -8.99 6.14 6.79
C VAL A 221 -9.18 7.60 6.46
N ALA A 222 -8.52 8.07 5.40
CA ALA A 222 -8.64 9.45 4.94
C ALA A 222 -9.97 9.69 4.21
N GLU A 223 -10.76 10.67 4.67
CA GLU A 223 -11.88 11.22 3.93
C GLU A 223 -11.39 12.34 3.02
N MET A 224 -11.00 12.03 1.79
CA MET A 224 -10.39 13.01 0.88
C MET A 224 -11.38 14.11 0.46
N GLY A 225 -12.67 13.84 0.42
CA GLY A 225 -13.71 14.83 0.16
C GLY A 225 -14.11 15.66 1.39
N GLY A 226 -13.44 15.46 2.51
CA GLY A 226 -13.66 16.10 3.80
C GLY A 226 -12.39 16.71 4.38
N SER A 227 -12.30 16.69 5.71
CA SER A 227 -11.19 17.30 6.46
C SER A 227 -10.73 16.45 7.66
N GLN A 228 -11.03 15.17 7.65
CA GLN A 228 -10.79 14.30 8.81
C GLN A 228 -10.25 12.93 8.40
N ILE A 229 -9.64 12.29 9.36
CA ILE A 229 -9.29 10.87 9.34
C ILE A 229 -10.30 10.14 10.22
N HIS A 230 -10.92 9.10 9.68
CA HIS A 230 -11.74 8.18 10.45
C HIS A 230 -10.83 7.18 11.16
N VAL A 231 -10.95 7.09 12.48
CA VAL A 231 -10.23 6.14 13.32
C VAL A 231 -11.20 5.02 13.69
N ILE A 232 -10.93 3.83 13.18
CA ILE A 232 -11.79 2.67 13.33
C ILE A 232 -11.14 1.70 14.30
N ASN A 233 -11.80 1.41 15.41
CA ASN A 233 -11.42 0.31 16.28
C ASN A 233 -11.79 -1.00 15.60
N LEU A 234 -10.80 -1.86 15.29
CA LEU A 234 -11.01 -3.11 14.54
C LEU A 234 -11.56 -4.25 15.39
N GLU A 235 -11.64 -4.09 16.70
CA GLU A 235 -12.23 -5.09 17.60
C GLU A 235 -13.77 -4.98 17.63
N ASN A 236 -14.31 -3.76 17.67
CA ASN A 236 -15.75 -3.50 17.80
C ASN A 236 -16.35 -2.64 16.68
N PHE A 237 -15.53 -2.18 15.74
CA PHE A 237 -15.88 -1.32 14.60
C PHE A 237 -16.47 0.05 14.98
N SER A 238 -16.21 0.54 16.18
CA SER A 238 -16.55 1.92 16.54
C SER A 238 -15.65 2.91 15.79
N VAL A 239 -16.20 4.09 15.51
CA VAL A 239 -15.52 5.13 14.72
C VAL A 239 -15.40 6.39 15.52
N SER A 240 -14.20 6.97 15.54
CA SER A 240 -13.90 8.31 16.01
C SER A 240 -13.15 9.08 14.92
N TYR A 241 -12.81 10.35 15.16
CA TYR A 241 -12.31 11.25 14.12
C TYR A 241 -11.11 12.06 14.58
N ILE A 242 -10.18 12.29 13.65
CA ILE A 242 -9.05 13.20 13.81
C ILE A 242 -9.21 14.35 12.79
N PRO A 243 -9.32 15.62 13.23
CA PRO A 243 -9.41 16.78 12.34
C PRO A 243 -8.03 17.13 11.80
N ILE A 244 -7.69 16.67 10.59
CA ILE A 244 -6.35 16.83 10.01
C ILE A 244 -6.25 18.01 9.01
N GLY A 245 -7.38 18.56 8.57
CA GLY A 245 -7.47 19.58 7.54
C GLY A 245 -7.91 19.05 6.19
N SER A 246 -8.16 19.97 5.24
CA SER A 246 -8.86 19.66 3.99
C SER A 246 -8.06 18.76 3.06
N ASN A 247 -8.76 17.83 2.44
CA ASN A 247 -8.30 17.00 1.34
C ASN A 247 -7.16 16.03 1.71
N PRO A 248 -7.26 15.31 2.86
CA PRO A 248 -6.30 14.29 3.24
C PRO A 248 -6.34 13.14 2.23
N ARG A 249 -5.17 12.57 1.85
CA ARG A 249 -5.16 11.59 0.79
C ARG A 249 -4.50 10.27 1.14
N ALA A 250 -3.22 10.24 1.44
CA ALA A 250 -2.50 9.05 1.83
C ALA A 250 -2.00 9.18 3.26
N ILE A 251 -1.91 8.07 3.96
CA ILE A 251 -1.55 7.99 5.38
C ILE A 251 -0.42 6.99 5.54
N VAL A 252 0.56 7.31 6.39
CA VAL A 252 1.48 6.33 6.98
C VAL A 252 1.62 6.60 8.47
N LEU A 253 1.92 5.56 9.23
CA LEU A 253 2.26 5.64 10.66
C LEU A 253 3.77 5.54 10.84
N SER A 254 4.30 6.15 11.90
CA SER A 254 5.65 5.85 12.34
C SER A 254 5.76 4.39 12.81
N PRO A 255 6.95 3.77 12.76
CA PRO A 255 7.14 2.37 13.15
C PRO A 255 6.71 2.05 14.59
N ASP A 256 6.72 3.03 15.47
CA ASP A 256 6.27 2.94 16.86
C ASP A 256 4.78 3.30 17.08
N ASN A 257 4.05 3.62 15.99
CA ASN A 257 2.68 4.14 16.00
C ASN A 257 2.46 5.44 16.79
N SER A 258 3.51 6.16 17.17
CA SER A 258 3.37 7.42 17.91
C SER A 258 2.91 8.58 17.03
N MET A 259 3.25 8.54 15.74
CA MET A 259 2.97 9.61 14.78
C MET A 259 2.21 9.09 13.55
N MET A 260 1.28 9.89 13.08
CA MET A 260 0.63 9.71 11.79
C MET A 260 1.07 10.84 10.85
N TYR A 261 1.38 10.50 9.59
CA TYR A 261 1.71 11.46 8.54
C TYR A 261 0.70 11.35 7.40
N VAL A 262 0.19 12.49 6.95
CA VAL A 262 -0.90 12.55 5.96
C VAL A 262 -0.55 13.52 4.85
N THR A 263 -0.66 13.08 3.59
CA THR A 263 -0.56 14.00 2.46
C THR A 263 -1.86 14.79 2.30
N MET A 264 -1.71 16.11 2.16
CA MET A 264 -2.79 17.05 1.92
C MET A 264 -2.76 17.46 0.44
N ASN A 265 -3.55 16.79 -0.39
CA ASN A 265 -3.42 16.82 -1.85
C ASN A 265 -3.51 18.24 -2.45
N LEU A 266 -4.53 19.01 -2.09
CA LEU A 266 -4.73 20.37 -2.65
C LEU A 266 -3.67 21.37 -2.18
N SER A 267 -3.29 21.33 -0.91
CA SER A 267 -2.32 22.27 -0.34
C SER A 267 -0.86 21.90 -0.64
N GLY A 268 -0.60 20.68 -1.14
CA GLY A 268 0.74 20.20 -1.44
C GLY A 268 1.64 20.08 -0.21
N LYS A 269 1.06 19.61 0.90
CA LYS A 269 1.73 19.47 2.21
C LYS A 269 1.70 18.03 2.68
N VAL A 270 2.60 17.72 3.63
CA VAL A 270 2.44 16.62 4.58
C VAL A 270 2.13 17.23 5.94
N ALA A 271 1.04 16.79 6.57
CA ALA A 271 0.71 17.10 7.94
C ALA A 271 1.08 15.93 8.85
N SER A 272 1.47 16.20 10.08
CA SER A 272 1.67 15.16 11.10
C SER A 272 0.66 15.30 12.23
N TRP A 273 0.37 14.18 12.89
CA TRP A 273 -0.48 14.09 14.07
C TRP A 273 0.20 13.22 15.11
N ASP A 274 0.32 13.73 16.33
CA ASP A 274 0.81 13.01 17.49
C ASP A 274 -0.35 12.15 18.03
N LEU A 275 -0.25 10.84 17.82
CA LEU A 275 -1.29 9.89 18.21
C LEU A 275 -1.31 9.62 19.72
N VAL A 276 -0.17 9.79 20.40
CA VAL A 276 -0.05 9.59 21.85
C VAL A 276 -0.73 10.72 22.60
N ASN A 277 -0.44 11.97 22.22
CA ASN A 277 -0.99 13.15 22.85
C ASN A 277 -2.26 13.67 22.17
N ASN A 278 -2.74 13.00 21.13
CA ASN A 278 -3.92 13.35 20.33
C ASN A 278 -3.95 14.81 19.89
N LYS A 279 -2.89 15.29 19.27
CA LYS A 279 -2.75 16.69 18.84
C LYS A 279 -2.08 16.84 17.48
N ALA A 280 -2.38 17.95 16.81
CA ALA A 280 -1.72 18.32 15.57
C ALA A 280 -0.22 18.52 15.79
N GLY A 281 0.60 17.93 14.93
CA GLY A 281 2.02 18.16 14.86
C GLY A 281 2.38 19.22 13.82
N LYS A 282 3.63 19.19 13.36
CA LYS A 282 4.14 20.09 12.31
C LYS A 282 3.61 19.69 10.94
N SER A 283 3.64 20.62 10.00
CA SER A 283 3.39 20.33 8.59
C SER A 283 4.49 20.94 7.71
N VAL A 284 4.71 20.35 6.53
CA VAL A 284 5.71 20.82 5.58
C VAL A 284 5.14 20.84 4.17
N LYS A 285 5.44 21.89 3.39
CA LYS A 285 5.12 21.97 1.97
C LYS A 285 6.15 21.16 1.18
N THR A 286 5.69 20.23 0.32
CA THR A 286 6.55 19.37 -0.49
C THR A 286 6.50 19.73 -1.97
N GLY A 287 5.30 19.88 -2.52
CA GLY A 287 5.09 20.26 -3.93
C GLY A 287 3.62 20.27 -4.27
N LYS A 288 3.27 20.63 -5.51
CA LYS A 288 1.86 20.68 -5.96
C LYS A 288 1.29 19.26 -6.05
N SER A 289 0.10 19.06 -5.50
CA SER A 289 -0.61 17.77 -5.44
C SER A 289 0.23 16.67 -4.79
N ALA A 290 0.54 16.80 -3.49
CA ALA A 290 1.14 15.73 -2.70
C ALA A 290 0.18 14.53 -2.64
N ARG A 291 0.53 13.41 -3.32
CA ARG A 291 -0.41 12.29 -3.52
C ARG A 291 -0.16 11.11 -2.62
N SER A 292 0.93 10.39 -2.81
CA SER A 292 1.28 9.20 -2.05
C SER A 292 2.53 9.46 -1.23
N LEU A 293 2.68 8.76 -0.11
CA LEU A 293 3.87 8.82 0.71
C LEU A 293 4.25 7.42 1.21
N ALA A 294 5.53 7.26 1.49
CA ALA A 294 6.08 6.11 2.18
C ALA A 294 6.99 6.60 3.32
N ILE A 295 7.25 5.75 4.30
CA ILE A 295 8.14 6.03 5.42
C ILE A 295 9.29 5.03 5.43
N SER A 296 10.49 5.46 5.82
CA SER A 296 11.63 4.56 6.05
C SER A 296 11.39 3.63 7.23
N SER A 297 12.05 2.48 7.26
CA SER A 297 11.89 1.48 8.33
C SER A 297 12.26 1.98 9.73
N ASP A 298 13.19 2.94 9.80
CA ASP A 298 13.60 3.62 11.04
C ASP A 298 12.70 4.81 11.41
N GLY A 299 11.72 5.14 10.57
CA GLY A 299 10.80 6.26 10.78
C GLY A 299 11.40 7.65 10.59
N THR A 300 12.68 7.77 10.20
CA THR A 300 13.38 9.07 10.15
C THR A 300 13.08 9.87 8.89
N ALA A 301 12.64 9.23 7.81
CA ALA A 301 12.37 9.87 6.52
C ALA A 301 11.02 9.51 5.92
N LEU A 302 10.33 10.51 5.37
CA LEU A 302 9.17 10.33 4.49
C LEU A 302 9.59 10.57 3.04
N PHE A 303 9.00 9.80 2.14
CA PHE A 303 9.14 9.96 0.69
C PHE A 303 7.79 10.30 0.10
N VAL A 304 7.68 11.45 -0.58
CA VAL A 304 6.39 12.02 -0.98
C VAL A 304 6.41 12.32 -2.48
N VAL A 305 5.48 11.73 -3.23
CA VAL A 305 5.29 12.09 -4.64
C VAL A 305 4.39 13.31 -4.77
N ASN A 306 4.86 14.29 -5.56
CA ASN A 306 4.17 15.54 -5.88
C ASN A 306 3.75 15.51 -7.35
N PHE A 307 2.52 15.10 -7.60
CA PHE A 307 2.01 14.74 -8.92
C PHE A 307 2.13 15.86 -9.96
N VAL A 308 1.68 17.07 -9.63
CA VAL A 308 1.72 18.23 -10.56
C VAL A 308 3.10 18.90 -10.61
N SER A 309 3.94 18.66 -9.62
CA SER A 309 5.32 19.18 -9.61
C SER A 309 6.32 18.27 -10.30
N ASP A 310 5.93 17.03 -10.68
CA ASP A 310 6.81 16.03 -11.27
C ASP A 310 8.01 15.66 -10.39
N THR A 311 7.83 15.73 -9.07
CA THR A 311 8.93 15.56 -8.10
C THR A 311 8.61 14.53 -7.03
N ILE A 312 9.68 14.01 -6.42
CA ILE A 312 9.65 13.33 -5.14
C ILE A 312 10.40 14.18 -4.11
N SER A 313 9.80 14.36 -2.93
CA SER A 313 10.42 15.03 -1.80
C SER A 313 10.77 14.03 -0.72
N LYS A 314 12.00 14.10 -0.18
CA LYS A 314 12.41 13.44 1.05
C LYS A 314 12.28 14.42 2.21
N VAL A 315 11.55 14.02 3.25
CA VAL A 315 11.26 14.84 4.42
C VAL A 315 11.83 14.17 5.65
N ARG A 316 12.63 14.88 6.43
CA ARG A 316 13.09 14.43 7.75
C ARG A 316 11.93 14.58 8.74
N THR A 317 11.60 13.50 9.46
CA THR A 317 10.43 13.44 10.35
C THR A 317 10.61 14.24 11.64
N SER A 318 11.81 14.30 12.20
CA SER A 318 12.08 14.94 13.49
C SER A 318 11.76 16.44 13.53
N ASP A 319 11.96 17.15 12.43
CA ASP A 319 11.70 18.58 12.31
C ASP A 319 10.69 18.94 11.19
N MET A 320 10.23 17.93 10.44
CA MET A 320 9.35 18.10 9.27
C MET A 320 9.95 19.03 8.21
N LYS A 321 11.22 18.79 7.85
CA LYS A 321 11.94 19.59 6.86
C LYS A 321 12.19 18.78 5.58
N VAL A 322 11.95 19.39 4.42
CA VAL A 322 12.35 18.81 3.13
C VAL A 322 13.89 18.87 3.05
N VAL A 323 14.51 17.69 2.99
CA VAL A 323 15.99 17.54 2.91
C VAL A 323 16.46 17.30 1.47
N GLN A 324 15.55 16.81 0.61
CA GLN A 324 15.83 16.63 -0.81
C GLN A 324 14.55 16.75 -1.63
N ASN A 325 14.67 17.32 -2.85
CA ASN A 325 13.60 17.35 -3.83
C ASN A 325 14.19 16.99 -5.21
N ILE A 326 13.66 15.96 -5.85
CA ILE A 326 14.18 15.40 -7.10
C ILE A 326 13.09 15.43 -8.16
N LYS A 327 13.41 15.89 -9.37
CA LYS A 327 12.57 15.68 -10.53
C LYS A 327 12.60 14.21 -10.94
N VAL A 328 11.45 13.59 -11.13
CA VAL A 328 11.36 12.13 -11.32
C VAL A 328 10.86 11.79 -12.71
N CYS A 329 9.61 12.10 -13.00
CA CYS A 329 8.91 11.79 -14.25
C CYS A 329 7.69 12.69 -14.34
N ASN A 330 7.04 12.70 -15.50
CA ASN A 330 5.73 13.33 -15.61
C ASN A 330 4.72 12.56 -14.73
N GLU A 331 4.01 13.28 -13.85
CA GLU A 331 2.95 12.76 -13.01
C GLU A 331 3.32 11.53 -12.16
N PRO A 332 4.31 11.62 -11.26
CA PRO A 332 4.59 10.55 -10.30
C PRO A 332 3.38 10.37 -9.37
N ILE A 333 2.92 9.12 -9.19
CA ILE A 333 1.61 8.90 -8.58
C ILE A 333 1.58 7.93 -7.41
N GLY A 334 2.33 6.83 -7.48
CA GLY A 334 2.48 5.83 -6.43
C GLY A 334 3.91 5.79 -5.90
N ILE A 335 4.09 5.43 -4.66
CA ILE A 335 5.41 5.28 -4.04
C ILE A 335 5.35 4.19 -2.95
N THR A 336 6.41 3.41 -2.86
CA THR A 336 6.64 2.47 -1.76
C THR A 336 8.10 2.49 -1.36
N TYR A 337 8.37 2.23 -0.10
CA TYR A 337 9.71 1.99 0.43
C TYR A 337 9.89 0.50 0.67
N ASP A 338 10.94 -0.07 0.10
CA ASP A 338 11.33 -1.46 0.32
C ASP A 338 12.41 -1.51 1.39
N SER A 339 12.01 -1.93 2.58
CA SER A 339 12.86 -1.91 3.79
C SER A 339 14.11 -2.78 3.64
N PRO A 340 14.06 -4.03 3.14
CA PRO A 340 15.25 -4.88 3.04
C PRO A 340 16.34 -4.30 2.14
N THR A 341 15.96 -3.61 1.07
CA THR A 341 16.93 -3.02 0.12
C THR A 341 17.21 -1.54 0.36
N SER A 342 16.48 -0.89 1.28
CA SER A 342 16.50 0.56 1.51
C SER A 342 16.22 1.36 0.24
N ARG A 343 15.32 0.87 -0.63
CA ARG A 343 15.00 1.50 -1.91
C ARG A 343 13.59 2.06 -1.94
N THR A 344 13.45 3.18 -2.63
CA THR A 344 12.18 3.81 -2.90
C THR A 344 11.78 3.53 -4.35
N TRP A 345 10.61 2.94 -4.57
CA TRP A 345 10.04 2.66 -5.87
C TRP A 345 8.92 3.66 -6.16
N VAL A 346 8.93 4.26 -7.33
CA VAL A 346 7.98 5.32 -7.75
C VAL A 346 7.30 4.94 -9.04
N ALA A 347 5.97 4.86 -9.00
CA ALA A 347 5.14 4.68 -10.18
C ALA A 347 4.95 6.03 -10.90
N CYS A 348 5.25 6.05 -12.20
CA CYS A 348 5.05 7.18 -13.09
C CYS A 348 3.83 6.92 -13.98
N TYR A 349 2.88 7.83 -14.01
CA TYR A 349 1.62 7.68 -14.74
C TYR A 349 1.84 7.46 -16.26
N GLY A 350 2.92 7.99 -16.81
CA GLY A 350 3.32 7.83 -18.20
C GLY A 350 3.97 6.49 -18.58
N GLY A 351 3.93 5.47 -17.70
CA GLY A 351 4.38 4.12 -18.05
C GLY A 351 5.84 3.79 -17.68
N ALA A 352 6.28 4.22 -16.50
CA ALA A 352 7.60 3.85 -15.97
C ALA A 352 7.55 3.61 -14.46
N ILE A 353 8.53 2.87 -13.96
CA ILE A 353 8.86 2.77 -12.53
C ILE A 353 10.28 3.30 -12.35
N LYS A 354 10.47 4.24 -11.45
CA LYS A 354 11.77 4.80 -11.07
C LYS A 354 12.17 4.29 -9.69
N ILE A 355 13.40 3.79 -9.55
CA ILE A 355 13.89 3.19 -8.31
C ILE A 355 15.08 4.00 -7.82
N PHE A 356 15.01 4.42 -6.56
CA PHE A 356 16.03 5.23 -5.91
C PHE A 356 16.64 4.46 -4.76
N ASP A 357 17.96 4.47 -4.66
CA ASP A 357 18.70 4.03 -3.49
C ASP A 357 18.70 5.14 -2.44
N ASN A 358 18.58 4.79 -1.16
CA ASN A 358 18.52 5.72 -0.03
C ASN A 358 19.64 5.47 0.99
N LYS A 359 20.73 4.85 0.55
CA LYS A 359 21.92 4.59 1.37
C LYS A 359 22.92 5.73 1.37
#